data_73820202bce004e15a996ed45a3ed5ba
#
_entry.id   73820202bce004e15a996ed45a3ed5ba
#
_cell.length_a   1.000
_cell.length_b   1.000
_cell.length_c   1.000
_cell.angle_alpha   90.00
_cell.angle_beta   90.00
_cell.angle_gamma   90.00
#
_symmetry.space_group_name_H-M   'P 1'
#
loop_
_entity.id
_entity.type
_entity.pdbx_description
1 polymer ?
#
loop_
_entity_poly.entity_id
_entity_poly.type
_entity_poly.pdbx_seq_one_letter_code
_entity_poly.pdbx_strand_id
1 'polypeptide(L)'
;YYLTEKWSELQKSLSHIKKNQVLIASSFELLELETYQNLLKHFKWDKSKHIHEHIEKIDDLWEMIPKHIQSHPSIISQYFDLLDYVDNTEKITPLMIKQIKKRWNHELIRRLGNTKHSAPEKILSVAEKWLFDRPDDPILLECLGNLCINASLLGKAKDYFSAALKIKSSPGLFLKLGKVLSEIGEEEESRLMFERGLEESI
;
A
#
# COMPACT_ATOMS: atom_id res chain seq x y z
N TYR A 1 11.67 17.54 -18.95
CA TYR A 1 12.97 18.08 -18.44
C TYR A 1 12.83 19.34 -17.60
N TYR A 2 11.76 20.12 -17.80
CA TYR A 2 11.61 21.42 -17.14
C TYR A 2 11.02 21.39 -15.71
N LEU A 3 10.47 20.27 -15.25
CA LEU A 3 9.65 20.26 -14.03
C LEU A 3 10.42 19.83 -12.75
N THR A 4 11.41 18.96 -12.87
CA THR A 4 12.06 18.38 -11.67
C THR A 4 12.98 19.32 -10.89
N GLU A 5 13.64 20.26 -11.57
CA GLU A 5 14.52 21.23 -10.89
C GLU A 5 13.73 22.34 -10.19
N LYS A 6 12.62 22.76 -10.81
CA LYS A 6 11.75 23.79 -10.25
C LYS A 6 11.03 23.37 -8.96
N TRP A 7 10.71 22.11 -8.77
CA TRP A 7 10.04 21.65 -7.54
C TRP A 7 10.94 21.73 -6.31
N SER A 8 12.23 21.44 -6.46
CA SER A 8 13.21 21.60 -5.36
C SER A 8 13.44 23.09 -5.01
N GLU A 9 13.44 23.98 -6.00
CA GLU A 9 13.51 25.42 -5.77
C GLU A 9 12.25 25.96 -5.11
N LEU A 10 11.08 25.49 -5.58
CA LEU A 10 9.79 25.86 -5.01
C LEU A 10 9.69 25.38 -3.54
N GLN A 11 10.11 24.18 -3.25
CA GLN A 11 10.14 23.65 -1.88
C GLN A 11 10.95 24.56 -0.93
N LYS A 12 12.12 25.03 -1.36
CA LYS A 12 12.94 25.98 -0.58
C LYS A 12 12.24 27.33 -0.36
N SER A 13 11.37 27.71 -1.27
CA SER A 13 10.63 28.99 -1.23
C SER A 13 9.33 28.92 -0.43
N LEU A 14 8.80 27.70 -0.11
CA LEU A 14 7.52 27.54 0.58
C LEU A 14 7.47 28.28 1.94
N SER A 15 8.55 28.23 2.72
CA SER A 15 8.62 28.91 4.01
C SER A 15 8.51 30.44 3.87
N HIS A 16 9.14 31.00 2.82
CA HIS A 16 9.04 32.42 2.51
C HIS A 16 7.65 32.83 2.04
N ILE A 17 7.03 32.03 1.16
CA ILE A 17 5.65 32.24 0.66
C ILE A 17 4.68 32.24 1.83
N LYS A 18 4.81 31.29 2.75
CA LYS A 18 3.98 31.17 3.96
C LYS A 18 4.16 32.38 4.88
N LYS A 19 5.42 32.76 5.18
CA LYS A 19 5.74 33.87 6.08
C LYS A 19 5.21 35.21 5.58
N ASN A 20 5.29 35.44 4.28
CA ASN A 20 4.85 36.71 3.68
C ASN A 20 3.36 36.71 3.26
N GLN A 21 2.62 35.67 3.56
CA GLN A 21 1.18 35.56 3.24
C GLN A 21 0.87 35.87 1.76
N VAL A 22 1.75 35.44 0.86
CA VAL A 22 1.63 35.68 -0.58
C VAL A 22 0.37 35.02 -1.16
N LEU A 23 -0.08 33.92 -0.53
CA LEU A 23 -1.27 33.15 -0.92
C LEU A 23 -2.24 33.04 0.27
N ILE A 24 -3.53 32.92 -0.04
CA ILE A 24 -4.52 32.52 0.95
C ILE A 24 -4.22 31.07 1.43
N ALA A 25 -4.61 30.75 2.68
CA ALA A 25 -4.24 29.48 3.34
C ALA A 25 -4.58 28.25 2.49
N SER A 26 -5.78 28.18 1.90
CA SER A 26 -6.19 27.05 1.07
C SER A 26 -5.33 26.88 -0.19
N SER A 27 -4.96 27.98 -0.85
CA SER A 27 -4.09 27.94 -2.03
C SER A 27 -2.67 27.55 -1.66
N PHE A 28 -2.19 27.97 -0.47
CA PHE A 28 -0.88 27.56 0.01
C PHE A 28 -0.83 26.07 0.32
N GLU A 29 -1.85 25.51 0.97
CA GLU A 29 -1.94 24.08 1.26
C GLU A 29 -1.93 23.24 0.00
N LEU A 30 -2.66 23.65 -1.04
CA LEU A 30 -2.65 22.99 -2.36
C LEU A 30 -1.27 23.05 -3.01
N LEU A 31 -0.62 24.22 -3.02
CA LEU A 31 0.72 24.40 -3.58
C LEU A 31 1.75 23.55 -2.83
N GLU A 32 1.66 23.50 -1.51
CA GLU A 32 2.53 22.70 -0.64
C GLU A 32 2.36 21.21 -0.96
N LEU A 33 1.12 20.72 -1.02
CA LEU A 33 0.80 19.35 -1.39
C LEU A 33 1.34 18.99 -2.77
N GLU A 34 1.05 19.79 -3.79
CA GLU A 34 1.50 19.59 -5.17
C GLU A 34 3.03 19.56 -5.27
N THR A 35 3.72 20.45 -4.54
CA THR A 35 5.19 20.50 -4.51
C THR A 35 5.76 19.17 -4.02
N TYR A 36 5.31 18.65 -2.88
CA TYR A 36 5.82 17.39 -2.34
C TYR A 36 5.39 16.16 -3.14
N GLN A 37 4.19 16.16 -3.72
CA GLN A 37 3.78 15.11 -4.66
C GLN A 37 4.73 15.01 -5.85
N ASN A 38 5.08 16.16 -6.44
CA ASN A 38 5.98 16.18 -7.58
C ASN A 38 7.43 15.84 -7.20
N LEU A 39 7.90 16.21 -6.02
CA LEU A 39 9.20 15.79 -5.53
C LEU A 39 9.31 14.28 -5.37
N LEU A 40 8.29 13.63 -4.80
CA LEU A 40 8.22 12.17 -4.68
C LEU A 40 8.10 11.50 -6.07
N LYS A 41 7.17 11.97 -6.91
CA LYS A 41 6.91 11.42 -8.24
C LYS A 41 8.13 11.48 -9.16
N HIS A 42 8.91 12.53 -9.05
CA HIS A 42 10.09 12.76 -9.88
C HIS A 42 11.40 12.47 -9.14
N PHE A 43 11.36 11.54 -8.18
CA PHE A 43 12.56 11.08 -7.49
C PHE A 43 13.61 10.61 -8.50
N LYS A 44 14.84 11.16 -8.41
CA LYS A 44 15.91 10.85 -9.37
C LYS A 44 16.63 9.57 -8.95
N TRP A 45 16.44 8.52 -9.72
CA TRP A 45 17.20 7.29 -9.62
C TRP A 45 18.55 7.42 -10.30
N ASP A 46 19.62 7.21 -9.57
CA ASP A 46 20.98 7.24 -10.07
C ASP A 46 21.51 5.81 -10.14
N LYS A 47 21.60 5.25 -11.35
CA LYS A 47 22.04 3.86 -11.57
C LYS A 47 23.49 3.59 -11.13
N SER A 48 24.30 4.63 -10.91
CA SER A 48 25.66 4.50 -10.42
C SER A 48 25.76 4.33 -8.90
N LYS A 49 24.65 4.56 -8.19
CA LYS A 49 24.58 4.51 -6.72
C LYS A 49 24.06 3.18 -6.21
N HIS A 50 24.54 2.81 -5.03
CA HIS A 50 24.03 1.65 -4.31
C HIS A 50 22.60 1.90 -3.79
N ILE A 51 21.83 0.83 -3.63
CA ILE A 51 20.43 0.89 -3.18
C ILE A 51 20.30 1.60 -1.81
N HIS A 52 21.30 1.44 -0.93
CA HIS A 52 21.34 2.10 0.38
C HIS A 52 21.34 3.63 0.27
N GLU A 53 22.10 4.20 -0.66
CA GLU A 53 22.11 5.64 -0.88
C GLU A 53 20.77 6.18 -1.40
N HIS A 54 20.02 5.35 -2.12
CA HIS A 54 18.65 5.71 -2.53
C HIS A 54 17.69 5.69 -1.33
N ILE A 55 17.82 4.70 -0.44
CA ILE A 55 17.02 4.63 0.78
C ILE A 55 17.26 5.88 1.64
N GLU A 56 18.52 6.28 1.87
CA GLU A 56 18.84 7.49 2.61
C GLU A 56 18.20 8.74 1.98
N LYS A 57 18.29 8.90 0.67
CA LYS A 57 17.67 10.03 -0.03
C LYS A 57 16.14 10.04 0.04
N ILE A 58 15.52 8.86 -0.01
CA ILE A 58 14.06 8.72 0.16
C ILE A 58 13.67 9.13 1.58
N ASP A 59 14.47 8.76 2.57
CA ASP A 59 14.27 9.12 3.96
C ASP A 59 14.42 10.61 4.21
N ASP A 60 15.49 11.21 3.68
CA ASP A 60 15.71 12.66 3.74
C ASP A 60 14.52 13.42 3.11
N LEU A 61 14.05 12.95 1.95
CA LEU A 61 12.89 13.54 1.29
C LEU A 61 11.63 13.41 2.15
N TRP A 62 11.42 12.24 2.79
CA TRP A 62 10.28 12.03 3.69
C TRP A 62 10.33 12.92 4.92
N GLU A 63 11.50 13.12 5.52
CA GLU A 63 11.69 13.99 6.68
C GLU A 63 11.45 15.46 6.36
N MET A 64 11.76 15.89 5.14
CA MET A 64 11.47 17.25 4.67
C MET A 64 9.99 17.52 4.50
N ILE A 65 9.15 16.51 4.33
CA ILE A 65 7.69 16.67 4.15
C ILE A 65 7.05 17.04 5.50
N PRO A 66 6.30 18.16 5.61
CA PRO A 66 5.58 18.51 6.83
C PRO A 66 4.62 17.42 7.28
N LYS A 67 4.49 17.20 8.59
CA LYS A 67 3.69 16.08 9.15
C LYS A 67 2.21 16.11 8.75
N HIS A 68 1.63 17.28 8.53
CA HIS A 68 0.26 17.40 8.04
C HIS A 68 0.13 16.92 6.60
N ILE A 69 1.13 17.17 5.75
CA ILE A 69 1.22 16.69 4.37
C ILE A 69 1.56 15.19 4.32
N GLN A 70 2.44 14.68 5.20
CA GLN A 70 2.74 13.25 5.29
C GLN A 70 1.50 12.37 5.53
N SER A 71 0.43 12.93 6.10
CA SER A 71 -0.83 12.19 6.33
C SER A 71 -1.77 12.17 5.13
N HIS A 72 -1.44 12.86 4.04
CA HIS A 72 -2.26 12.89 2.84
C HIS A 72 -2.15 11.57 2.05
N PRO A 73 -3.28 10.96 1.61
CA PRO A 73 -3.26 9.63 0.97
C PRO A 73 -2.33 9.53 -0.25
N SER A 74 -2.29 10.55 -1.11
CA SER A 74 -1.44 10.54 -2.30
C SER A 74 0.06 10.60 -1.97
N ILE A 75 0.43 11.34 -0.93
CA ILE A 75 1.82 11.41 -0.43
C ILE A 75 2.25 10.05 0.13
N ILE A 76 1.40 9.43 0.94
CA ILE A 76 1.66 8.10 1.51
C ILE A 76 1.83 7.07 0.38
N SER A 77 0.93 7.07 -0.62
CA SER A 77 1.01 6.13 -1.74
C SER A 77 2.33 6.27 -2.50
N GLN A 78 2.70 7.49 -2.88
CA GLN A 78 3.94 7.76 -3.62
C GLN A 78 5.20 7.41 -2.81
N TYR A 79 5.19 7.70 -1.52
CA TYR A 79 6.31 7.31 -0.65
C TYR A 79 6.46 5.78 -0.56
N PHE A 80 5.35 5.06 -0.44
CA PHE A 80 5.37 3.60 -0.46
C PHE A 80 5.83 3.05 -1.81
N ASP A 81 5.45 3.68 -2.94
CA ASP A 81 5.93 3.28 -4.26
C ASP A 81 7.46 3.39 -4.37
N LEU A 82 8.07 4.43 -3.79
CA LEU A 82 9.52 4.58 -3.73
C LEU A 82 10.18 3.49 -2.87
N LEU A 83 9.60 3.18 -1.70
CA LEU A 83 10.11 2.15 -0.81
C LEU A 83 9.96 0.74 -1.39
N ASP A 84 8.86 0.44 -2.11
CA ASP A 84 8.67 -0.83 -2.82
C ASP A 84 9.72 -1.01 -3.91
N TYR A 85 10.07 0.07 -4.62
CA TYR A 85 11.11 0.00 -5.66
C TYR A 85 12.48 -0.42 -5.10
N VAL A 86 12.79 -0.08 -3.86
CA VAL A 86 14.02 -0.48 -3.15
C VAL A 86 13.82 -1.71 -2.27
N ASP A 87 12.69 -2.42 -2.39
CA ASP A 87 12.33 -3.62 -1.61
C ASP A 87 12.46 -3.44 -0.09
N ASN A 88 12.16 -2.25 0.42
CA ASN A 88 12.26 -1.92 1.84
C ASN A 88 10.94 -2.17 2.59
N THR A 89 10.49 -3.43 2.57
CA THR A 89 9.22 -3.84 3.18
C THR A 89 9.22 -3.72 4.71
N GLU A 90 10.38 -3.83 5.34
CA GLU A 90 10.52 -3.68 6.80
C GLU A 90 10.11 -2.29 7.28
N LYS A 91 10.37 -1.27 6.48
CA LYS A 91 10.00 0.11 6.78
C LYS A 91 8.55 0.43 6.40
N ILE A 92 8.08 -0.10 5.28
CA ILE A 92 6.72 0.14 4.76
C ILE A 92 5.67 -0.43 5.70
N THR A 93 5.85 -1.67 6.15
CA THR A 93 4.84 -2.42 6.90
C THR A 93 4.37 -1.73 8.18
N PRO A 94 5.26 -1.27 9.09
CA PRO A 94 4.83 -0.54 10.29
C PRO A 94 4.10 0.77 9.98
N LEU A 95 4.52 1.46 8.92
CA LEU A 95 3.89 2.70 8.48
C LEU A 95 2.49 2.46 7.92
N MET A 96 2.30 1.41 7.09
CA MET A 96 0.98 1.00 6.61
C MET A 96 0.04 0.68 7.77
N ILE A 97 0.48 -0.15 8.72
CA ILE A 97 -0.31 -0.52 9.89
C ILE A 97 -0.70 0.72 10.71
N LYS A 98 0.25 1.65 10.92
CA LYS A 98 -0.01 2.90 11.64
C LYS A 98 -1.06 3.76 10.92
N GLN A 99 -0.99 3.88 9.60
CA GLN A 99 -1.95 4.65 8.82
C GLN A 99 -3.34 4.00 8.78
N ILE A 100 -3.41 2.68 8.62
CA ILE A 100 -4.67 1.92 8.65
C ILE A 100 -5.37 2.10 10.00
N LYS A 101 -4.63 2.03 11.12
CA LYS A 101 -5.17 2.26 12.48
C LYS A 101 -5.67 3.69 12.68
N LYS A 102 -4.99 4.69 12.09
CA LYS A 102 -5.40 6.09 12.18
C LYS A 102 -6.65 6.38 11.36
N ARG A 103 -6.70 5.83 10.16
CA ARG A 103 -7.80 6.00 9.22
C ARG A 103 -7.92 4.76 8.35
N TRP A 104 -9.06 4.05 8.48
CA TRP A 104 -9.35 2.88 7.67
C TRP A 104 -9.27 3.21 6.17
N ASN A 105 -8.49 2.46 5.42
CA ASN A 105 -8.24 2.71 4.01
C ASN A 105 -8.05 1.37 3.29
N HIS A 106 -9.00 1.03 2.42
CA HIS A 106 -9.01 -0.23 1.67
C HIS A 106 -7.81 -0.39 0.73
N GLU A 107 -7.29 0.70 0.17
CA GLU A 107 -6.10 0.65 -0.68
C GLU A 107 -4.85 0.22 0.09
N LEU A 108 -4.66 0.79 1.28
CA LEU A 108 -3.56 0.37 2.16
C LEU A 108 -3.72 -1.06 2.66
N ILE A 109 -4.96 -1.53 2.89
CA ILE A 109 -5.23 -2.91 3.29
C ILE A 109 -4.89 -3.88 2.16
N ARG A 110 -5.31 -3.59 0.91
CA ARG A 110 -4.91 -4.39 -0.26
C ARG A 110 -3.40 -4.44 -0.42
N ARG A 111 -2.74 -3.29 -0.30
CA ARG A 111 -1.29 -3.19 -0.40
C ARG A 111 -0.62 -4.03 0.69
N LEU A 112 -1.07 -3.95 1.94
CA LEU A 112 -0.55 -4.76 3.05
C LEU A 112 -0.64 -6.26 2.75
N GLY A 113 -1.78 -6.73 2.25
CA GLY A 113 -1.96 -8.14 1.88
C GLY A 113 -1.12 -8.59 0.69
N ASN A 114 -0.83 -7.70 -0.26
CA ASN A 114 -0.06 -8.02 -1.47
C ASN A 114 1.46 -7.87 -1.28
N THR A 115 1.90 -7.19 -0.21
CA THR A 115 3.32 -7.03 0.09
C THR A 115 3.88 -8.33 0.67
N LYS A 116 5.10 -8.72 0.23
CA LYS A 116 5.84 -9.82 0.85
C LYS A 116 6.47 -9.32 2.15
N HIS A 117 6.21 -10.02 3.25
CA HIS A 117 6.71 -9.64 4.56
C HIS A 117 7.76 -10.64 5.05
N SER A 118 8.79 -10.16 5.75
CA SER A 118 9.82 -11.01 6.38
C SER A 118 9.28 -11.82 7.57
N ALA A 119 8.20 -11.36 8.21
CA ALA A 119 7.52 -12.03 9.31
C ALA A 119 5.99 -11.95 9.13
N PRO A 120 5.42 -12.68 8.14
CA PRO A 120 4.01 -12.57 7.78
C PRO A 120 3.06 -12.97 8.91
N GLU A 121 3.43 -13.90 9.80
CA GLU A 121 2.62 -14.32 10.94
C GLU A 121 2.38 -13.17 11.93
N LYS A 122 3.38 -12.32 12.15
CA LYS A 122 3.23 -11.13 13.01
C LYS A 122 2.23 -10.14 12.43
N ILE A 123 2.28 -9.94 11.13
CA ILE A 123 1.39 -9.02 10.43
C ILE A 123 -0.03 -9.59 10.40
N LEU A 124 -0.16 -10.89 10.11
CA LEU A 124 -1.43 -11.61 10.16
C LEU A 124 -2.09 -11.44 11.54
N SER A 125 -1.36 -11.69 12.64
CA SER A 125 -1.88 -11.52 13.99
C SER A 125 -2.34 -10.09 14.31
N VAL A 126 -1.72 -9.08 13.72
CA VAL A 126 -2.17 -7.68 13.85
C VAL A 126 -3.44 -7.43 13.05
N ALA A 127 -3.50 -7.93 11.80
CA ALA A 127 -4.63 -7.72 10.91
C ALA A 127 -5.87 -8.51 11.34
N GLU A 128 -5.72 -9.71 11.90
CA GLU A 128 -6.83 -10.52 12.45
C GLU A 128 -7.60 -9.77 13.54
N LYS A 129 -6.94 -8.92 14.34
CA LYS A 129 -7.61 -8.11 15.36
C LYS A 129 -8.60 -7.11 14.77
N TRP A 130 -8.42 -6.70 13.52
CA TRP A 130 -9.33 -5.77 12.86
C TRP A 130 -10.67 -6.41 12.48
N LEU A 131 -10.74 -7.77 12.43
CA LEU A 131 -11.99 -8.50 12.21
C LEU A 131 -13.00 -8.27 13.35
N PHE A 132 -12.53 -7.95 14.56
CA PHE A 132 -13.44 -7.66 15.68
C PHE A 132 -14.37 -6.48 15.35
N ASP A 133 -13.83 -5.44 14.72
CA ASP A 133 -14.60 -4.24 14.35
C ASP A 133 -15.22 -4.36 12.94
N ARG A 134 -14.69 -5.24 12.07
CA ARG A 134 -15.04 -5.33 10.64
C ARG A 134 -15.06 -6.79 10.15
N PRO A 135 -15.96 -7.63 10.70
CA PRO A 135 -16.00 -9.06 10.36
C PRO A 135 -16.38 -9.32 8.89
N ASP A 136 -17.18 -8.43 8.30
CA ASP A 136 -17.73 -8.57 6.95
C ASP A 136 -17.07 -7.63 5.92
N ASP A 137 -15.82 -7.20 6.16
CA ASP A 137 -15.07 -6.42 5.18
C ASP A 137 -14.35 -7.37 4.18
N PRO A 138 -14.83 -7.49 2.93
CA PRO A 138 -14.25 -8.43 1.97
C PRO A 138 -12.81 -8.10 1.60
N ILE A 139 -12.41 -6.83 1.70
CA ILE A 139 -11.04 -6.39 1.40
C ILE A 139 -10.09 -6.78 2.54
N LEU A 140 -10.56 -6.70 3.78
CA LEU A 140 -9.79 -7.19 4.94
C LEU A 140 -9.64 -8.71 4.86
N LEU A 141 -10.72 -9.43 4.56
CA LEU A 141 -10.67 -10.90 4.41
C LEU A 141 -9.73 -11.32 3.27
N GLU A 142 -9.76 -10.63 2.14
CA GLU A 142 -8.80 -10.86 1.06
C GLU A 142 -7.35 -10.60 1.49
N CYS A 143 -7.10 -9.53 2.22
CA CYS A 143 -5.78 -9.22 2.80
C CYS A 143 -5.30 -10.35 3.73
N LEU A 144 -6.15 -10.82 4.62
CA LEU A 144 -5.85 -11.92 5.54
C LEU A 144 -5.55 -13.22 4.80
N GLY A 145 -6.30 -13.54 3.74
CA GLY A 145 -6.02 -14.68 2.87
C GLY A 145 -4.64 -14.59 2.23
N ASN A 146 -4.26 -13.43 1.70
CA ASN A 146 -2.93 -13.20 1.11
C ASN A 146 -1.81 -13.31 2.17
N LEU A 147 -2.01 -12.75 3.37
CA LEU A 147 -1.05 -12.88 4.48
C LEU A 147 -0.90 -14.34 4.93
N CYS A 148 -1.98 -15.12 4.92
CA CYS A 148 -1.95 -16.55 5.19
C CYS A 148 -1.15 -17.32 4.14
N ILE A 149 -1.26 -17.00 2.84
CA ILE A 149 -0.40 -17.57 1.80
C ILE A 149 1.07 -17.25 2.09
N ASN A 150 1.40 -15.99 2.40
CA ASN A 150 2.76 -15.59 2.73
C ASN A 150 3.31 -16.32 3.96
N ALA A 151 2.44 -16.71 4.90
CA ALA A 151 2.78 -17.49 6.09
C ALA A 151 2.68 -19.02 5.88
N SER A 152 2.43 -19.49 4.66
CA SER A 152 2.22 -20.91 4.33
C SER A 152 1.05 -21.57 5.10
N LEU A 153 0.06 -20.78 5.51
CA LEU A 153 -1.14 -21.22 6.22
C LEU A 153 -2.31 -21.41 5.23
N LEU A 154 -2.15 -22.33 4.28
CA LEU A 154 -3.07 -22.50 3.14
C LEU A 154 -4.51 -22.81 3.55
N GLY A 155 -4.74 -23.62 4.61
CA GLY A 155 -6.08 -23.88 5.12
C GLY A 155 -6.81 -22.62 5.58
N LYS A 156 -6.12 -21.75 6.35
CA LYS A 156 -6.68 -20.45 6.75
C LYS A 156 -6.90 -19.52 5.56
N ALA A 157 -5.99 -19.53 4.56
CA ALA A 157 -6.15 -18.75 3.33
C ALA A 157 -7.43 -19.15 2.57
N LYS A 158 -7.72 -20.45 2.45
CA LYS A 158 -8.97 -21.00 1.90
C LYS A 158 -10.18 -20.42 2.63
N ASP A 159 -10.16 -20.46 3.97
CA ASP A 159 -11.28 -19.98 4.79
C ASP A 159 -11.53 -18.48 4.58
N TYR A 160 -10.50 -17.65 4.60
CA TYR A 160 -10.63 -16.20 4.41
C TYR A 160 -11.10 -15.83 3.00
N PHE A 161 -10.56 -16.45 1.94
CA PHE A 161 -11.03 -16.19 0.59
C PHE A 161 -12.46 -16.66 0.37
N SER A 162 -12.84 -17.81 0.93
CA SER A 162 -14.21 -18.32 0.88
C SER A 162 -15.18 -17.38 1.60
N ALA A 163 -14.79 -16.82 2.75
CA ALA A 163 -15.57 -15.83 3.46
C ALA A 163 -15.71 -14.52 2.65
N ALA A 164 -14.62 -14.05 2.05
CA ALA A 164 -14.65 -12.85 1.20
C ALA A 164 -15.59 -13.03 0.00
N LEU A 165 -15.56 -14.19 -0.67
CA LEU A 165 -16.43 -14.50 -1.81
C LEU A 165 -17.92 -14.56 -1.45
N LYS A 166 -18.27 -14.97 -0.23
CA LYS A 166 -19.68 -14.97 0.24
C LYS A 166 -20.23 -13.55 0.38
N ILE A 167 -19.37 -12.56 0.64
CA ILE A 167 -19.77 -11.16 0.83
C ILE A 167 -19.73 -10.42 -0.51
N LYS A 168 -18.67 -10.60 -1.26
CA LYS A 168 -18.47 -9.96 -2.56
C LYS A 168 -17.65 -10.85 -3.47
N SER A 169 -18.25 -11.33 -4.53
CA SER A 169 -17.53 -12.07 -5.55
C SER A 169 -16.66 -11.15 -6.41
N SER A 170 -15.59 -11.70 -6.94
CA SER A 170 -14.78 -11.08 -7.98
C SER A 170 -13.91 -12.12 -8.68
N PRO A 171 -13.59 -11.94 -9.97
CA PRO A 171 -12.70 -12.84 -10.70
C PRO A 171 -11.36 -13.06 -10.00
N GLY A 172 -10.79 -12.01 -9.42
CA GLY A 172 -9.53 -12.07 -8.68
C GLY A 172 -9.59 -12.96 -7.42
N LEU A 173 -10.70 -12.93 -6.68
CA LEU A 173 -10.89 -13.78 -5.49
C LEU A 173 -11.07 -15.25 -5.89
N PHE A 174 -11.84 -15.54 -6.94
CA PHE A 174 -11.95 -16.89 -7.47
C PHE A 174 -10.60 -17.46 -7.90
N LEU A 175 -9.79 -16.65 -8.61
CA LEU A 175 -8.43 -17.04 -9.00
C LEU A 175 -7.54 -17.36 -7.79
N LYS A 176 -7.59 -16.54 -6.72
CA LYS A 176 -6.80 -16.76 -5.51
C LYS A 176 -7.24 -18.03 -4.77
N LEU A 177 -8.55 -18.21 -4.60
CA LEU A 177 -9.08 -19.41 -3.96
C LEU A 177 -8.76 -20.67 -4.78
N GLY A 178 -8.93 -20.64 -6.11
CA GLY A 178 -8.57 -21.74 -6.99
C GLY A 178 -7.10 -22.15 -6.86
N LYS A 179 -6.17 -21.19 -6.81
CA LYS A 179 -4.76 -21.47 -6.59
C LYS A 179 -4.48 -22.13 -5.25
N VAL A 180 -5.09 -21.62 -4.15
CA VAL A 180 -4.95 -22.22 -2.82
C VAL A 180 -5.49 -23.64 -2.79
N LEU A 181 -6.65 -23.88 -3.40
CA LEU A 181 -7.27 -25.21 -3.48
C LEU A 181 -6.37 -26.20 -4.23
N SER A 182 -5.77 -25.80 -5.35
CA SER A 182 -4.80 -26.62 -6.07
C SER A 182 -3.56 -26.95 -5.21
N GLU A 183 -3.02 -25.95 -4.48
CA GLU A 183 -1.85 -26.15 -3.61
C GLU A 183 -2.12 -27.12 -2.45
N ILE A 184 -3.36 -27.22 -1.96
CA ILE A 184 -3.76 -28.18 -0.92
C ILE A 184 -4.26 -29.52 -1.47
N GLY A 185 -4.29 -29.70 -2.82
CA GLY A 185 -4.68 -30.94 -3.50
C GLY A 185 -6.19 -31.10 -3.71
N GLU A 186 -7.00 -30.04 -3.54
CA GLU A 186 -8.45 -30.04 -3.81
C GLU A 186 -8.72 -29.64 -5.27
N GLU A 187 -8.32 -30.50 -6.22
CA GLU A 187 -8.28 -30.19 -7.65
C GLU A 187 -9.65 -29.92 -8.27
N GLU A 188 -10.70 -30.65 -7.87
CA GLU A 188 -12.05 -30.46 -8.40
C GLU A 188 -12.63 -29.10 -8.01
N GLU A 189 -12.49 -28.71 -6.73
CA GLU A 189 -12.91 -27.42 -6.23
C GLU A 189 -12.10 -26.29 -6.86
N SER A 190 -10.79 -26.51 -7.04
CA SER A 190 -9.90 -25.55 -7.72
C SER A 190 -10.39 -25.24 -9.13
N ARG A 191 -10.69 -26.30 -9.92
CA ARG A 191 -11.21 -26.15 -11.28
C ARG A 191 -12.52 -25.35 -11.31
N LEU A 192 -13.44 -25.68 -10.41
CA LEU A 192 -14.73 -24.97 -10.30
C LEU A 192 -14.53 -23.48 -9.99
N MET A 193 -13.55 -23.13 -9.14
CA MET A 193 -13.26 -21.73 -8.84
C MET A 193 -12.70 -21.00 -10.07
N PHE A 194 -11.82 -21.60 -10.83
CA PHE A 194 -11.31 -20.99 -12.06
C PHE A 194 -12.41 -20.79 -13.11
N GLU A 195 -13.32 -21.78 -13.29
CA GLU A 195 -14.46 -21.67 -14.19
C GLU A 195 -15.35 -20.47 -13.80
N ARG A 196 -15.74 -20.37 -12.54
CA ARG A 196 -16.55 -19.24 -12.03
C ARG A 196 -15.85 -17.89 -12.19
N GLY A 197 -14.54 -17.83 -11.96
CA GLY A 197 -13.77 -16.61 -12.15
C GLY A 197 -13.73 -16.15 -13.60
N LEU A 198 -13.72 -17.09 -14.56
CA LEU A 198 -13.82 -16.80 -15.99
C LEU A 198 -15.22 -16.30 -16.36
N GLU A 199 -16.28 -16.94 -15.85
CA GLU A 199 -17.66 -16.52 -16.08
C GLU A 199 -17.95 -15.10 -15.59
N GLU A 200 -17.40 -14.69 -14.43
CA GLU A 200 -17.55 -13.34 -13.90
C GLU A 200 -16.70 -12.27 -14.64
N SER A 201 -15.75 -12.68 -15.47
CA SER A 201 -14.89 -11.74 -16.21
C SER A 201 -15.47 -11.32 -17.56
N ILE A 202 -16.54 -11.96 -18.01
CA ILE A 202 -17.27 -11.68 -19.26
C ILE A 202 -18.39 -10.67 -18.98
#